data_ff0544582c1e9502da0fa10b99db6ce9
#
_entry.id   ff0544582c1e9502da0fa10b99db6ce9
#
_cell.length_a   1.000
_cell.length_b   1.000
_cell.length_c   1.000
_cell.angle_alpha   90.00
_cell.angle_beta   90.00
_cell.angle_gamma   90.00
#
_symmetry.space_group_name_H-M   'P 1'
#
loop_
_entity.id
_entity.type
_entity.pdbx_description
1 polymer ?
#
loop_
_entity_poly.entity_id
_entity_poly.type
_entity_poly.pdbx_seq_one_letter_code
_entity_poly.pdbx_strand_id
1 'polypeptide(L)'
;FQTAFSEDHPDASLSYNASGSGAGVEAFTNGQADFAGSDSALKEDEGEVEAAAKRCDGNEAWHLPTTIGPVAIAYNLGDTEINLSTKTLGKIFKGEIKKWNDKAIAADNEGTDLPDKDITVIFRSDESGTSANFQKFLKAATGDWNSEGKQFPDSVGEGANGSSGVADQVASIDGAITYVEAGFADQ
;
A
#
# COMPACT_ATOMS: atom_id res chain seq x y z
N PHE A 1 -8.13 3.69 17.74
CA PHE A 1 -7.49 2.85 18.77
C PHE A 1 -6.97 3.72 19.92
N GLN A 2 -6.10 4.74 19.67
CA GLN A 2 -5.53 5.59 20.71
C GLN A 2 -6.60 6.25 21.59
N THR A 3 -7.64 6.82 21.02
CA THR A 3 -8.76 7.44 21.75
C THR A 3 -9.44 6.44 22.68
N ALA A 4 -9.85 5.28 22.16
CA ALA A 4 -10.52 4.24 22.94
C ALA A 4 -9.60 3.67 24.03
N PHE A 5 -8.30 3.49 23.74
CA PHE A 5 -7.33 3.07 24.74
C PHE A 5 -7.20 4.06 25.91
N SER A 6 -7.14 5.37 25.60
CA SER A 6 -7.04 6.41 26.65
C SER A 6 -8.31 6.56 27.48
N GLU A 7 -9.47 6.27 26.91
CA GLU A 7 -10.75 6.23 27.64
C GLU A 7 -10.81 5.06 28.62
N ASP A 8 -10.33 3.89 28.20
CA ASP A 8 -10.33 2.68 29.05
C ASP A 8 -9.17 2.65 30.06
N HIS A 9 -8.07 3.36 29.76
CA HIS A 9 -6.84 3.39 30.57
C HIS A 9 -6.36 4.82 30.82
N PRO A 10 -7.06 5.61 31.67
CA PRO A 10 -6.77 7.03 31.85
C PRO A 10 -5.40 7.32 32.51
N ASP A 11 -4.81 6.32 33.18
CA ASP A 11 -3.48 6.42 33.79
C ASP A 11 -2.33 6.00 32.84
N ALA A 12 -2.64 5.58 31.59
CA ALA A 12 -1.67 5.20 30.59
C ALA A 12 -1.70 6.18 29.41
N SER A 13 -0.53 6.45 28.84
CA SER A 13 -0.40 7.26 27.62
C SER A 13 0.06 6.41 26.45
N LEU A 14 -0.60 6.57 25.31
CA LEU A 14 -0.20 5.97 24.05
C LEU A 14 0.16 7.08 23.06
N SER A 15 1.42 7.09 22.61
CA SER A 15 1.89 8.00 21.55
C SER A 15 1.98 7.22 20.24
N TYR A 16 1.36 7.74 19.17
CA TYR A 16 1.35 7.10 17.88
C TYR A 16 1.97 8.01 16.80
N ASN A 17 2.86 7.41 16.00
CA ASN A 17 3.46 8.07 14.84
C ASN A 17 3.10 7.29 13.56
N ALA A 18 2.34 7.90 12.68
CA ALA A 18 1.91 7.33 11.40
C ALA A 18 3.00 7.46 10.33
N SER A 19 4.07 6.65 10.41
CA SER A 19 5.26 6.76 9.56
C SER A 19 5.40 5.63 8.52
N GLY A 20 4.46 4.69 8.46
CA GLY A 20 4.50 3.51 7.59
C GLY A 20 5.21 2.31 8.21
N SER A 21 5.03 1.14 7.59
CA SER A 21 5.50 -0.14 8.13
C SER A 21 7.03 -0.21 8.25
N GLY A 22 7.77 0.30 7.26
CA GLY A 22 9.24 0.29 7.28
C GLY A 22 9.80 1.11 8.45
N ALA A 23 9.37 2.36 8.57
CA ALA A 23 9.79 3.23 9.68
C ALA A 23 9.32 2.70 11.05
N GLY A 24 8.15 2.04 11.11
CA GLY A 24 7.69 1.37 12.32
C GLY A 24 8.61 0.22 12.76
N VAL A 25 9.01 -0.64 11.84
CA VAL A 25 9.97 -1.73 12.09
C VAL A 25 11.33 -1.17 12.52
N GLU A 26 11.81 -0.13 11.84
CA GLU A 26 13.08 0.53 12.19
C GLU A 26 13.02 1.14 13.61
N ALA A 27 11.96 1.87 13.94
CA ALA A 27 11.79 2.46 15.27
C ALA A 27 11.74 1.39 16.38
N PHE A 28 11.08 0.25 16.13
CA PHE A 28 11.04 -0.87 17.05
C PHE A 28 12.43 -1.50 17.23
N THR A 29 13.08 -1.86 16.15
CA THR A 29 14.40 -2.53 16.19
C THR A 29 15.50 -1.66 16.81
N ASN A 30 15.40 -0.34 16.66
CA ASN A 30 16.31 0.65 17.27
C ASN A 30 15.94 1.02 18.73
N GLY A 31 14.88 0.43 19.30
CA GLY A 31 14.44 0.73 20.67
C GLY A 31 13.79 2.10 20.84
N GLN A 32 13.34 2.72 19.76
CA GLN A 32 12.67 4.03 19.77
C GLN A 32 11.15 3.91 19.98
N ALA A 33 10.59 2.71 19.78
CA ALA A 33 9.19 2.39 20.01
C ALA A 33 9.06 1.10 20.80
N ASP A 34 8.05 1.02 21.66
CA ASP A 34 7.75 -0.18 22.45
C ASP A 34 7.10 -1.27 21.62
N PHE A 35 6.30 -0.87 20.61
CA PHE A 35 5.70 -1.73 19.60
C PHE A 35 5.52 -0.96 18.28
N ALA A 36 5.33 -1.69 17.20
CA ALA A 36 5.11 -1.09 15.88
C ALA A 36 3.94 -1.76 15.15
N GLY A 37 3.16 -0.96 14.42
CA GLY A 37 2.20 -1.45 13.44
C GLY A 37 2.87 -1.72 12.10
N SER A 38 2.57 -2.86 11.48
CA SER A 38 3.07 -3.20 10.14
C SER A 38 2.06 -4.07 9.41
N ASP A 39 1.84 -3.80 8.12
CA ASP A 39 1.02 -4.65 7.24
C ASP A 39 1.83 -5.82 6.66
N SER A 40 3.13 -5.91 6.96
CA SER A 40 4.00 -7.01 6.53
C SER A 40 4.76 -7.59 7.70
N ALA A 41 4.95 -8.92 7.71
CA ALA A 41 5.81 -9.58 8.68
C ALA A 41 7.26 -9.12 8.55
N LEU A 42 8.03 -9.27 9.64
CA LEU A 42 9.48 -9.09 9.63
C LEU A 42 10.11 -10.07 8.64
N LYS A 43 11.14 -9.60 7.94
CA LYS A 43 11.84 -10.37 6.92
C LYS A 43 13.20 -10.88 7.41
N GLU A 44 13.47 -12.17 7.18
CA GLU A 44 14.76 -12.78 7.49
C GLU A 44 15.87 -12.31 6.54
N ASP A 45 15.57 -12.24 5.25
CA ASP A 45 16.51 -11.86 4.19
C ASP A 45 16.93 -10.38 4.24
N GLU A 46 16.14 -9.53 4.89
CA GLU A 46 16.45 -8.12 5.15
C GLU A 46 17.07 -7.92 6.56
N GLY A 47 17.28 -8.99 7.35
CA GLY A 47 17.85 -8.93 8.70
C GLY A 47 16.92 -8.37 9.77
N GLU A 48 15.63 -8.12 9.46
CA GLU A 48 14.66 -7.53 10.39
C GLU A 48 14.37 -8.46 11.58
N VAL A 49 14.30 -9.77 11.34
CA VAL A 49 14.04 -10.77 12.39
C VAL A 49 15.21 -10.80 13.39
N GLU A 50 16.45 -10.79 12.91
CA GLU A 50 17.65 -10.76 13.78
C GLU A 50 17.72 -9.46 14.58
N ALA A 51 17.48 -8.31 13.93
CA ALA A 51 17.46 -7.01 14.59
C ALA A 51 16.39 -6.93 15.67
N ALA A 52 15.20 -7.44 15.41
CA ALA A 52 14.11 -7.51 16.38
C ALA A 52 14.44 -8.44 17.57
N ALA A 53 15.02 -9.61 17.31
CA ALA A 53 15.47 -10.52 18.35
C ALA A 53 16.56 -9.91 19.24
N LYS A 54 17.51 -9.18 18.64
CA LYS A 54 18.52 -8.43 19.39
C LYS A 54 17.92 -7.36 20.29
N ARG A 55 16.92 -6.63 19.79
CA ARG A 55 16.15 -5.64 20.58
C ARG A 55 15.43 -6.30 21.75
N CYS A 56 15.00 -7.56 21.60
CA CYS A 56 14.26 -8.34 22.59
C CYS A 56 15.16 -9.25 23.46
N ASP A 57 16.42 -8.87 23.68
CA ASP A 57 17.40 -9.61 24.51
C ASP A 57 17.60 -11.07 24.04
N GLY A 58 17.55 -11.27 22.74
CA GLY A 58 17.71 -12.60 22.11
C GLY A 58 16.40 -13.42 21.99
N ASN A 59 15.28 -12.87 22.40
CA ASN A 59 13.97 -13.52 22.25
C ASN A 59 13.34 -13.12 20.90
N GLU A 60 12.51 -14.01 20.36
CA GLU A 60 11.75 -13.74 19.15
C GLU A 60 10.72 -12.61 19.38
N ALA A 61 10.62 -11.69 18.43
CA ALA A 61 9.59 -10.67 18.44
C ALA A 61 8.25 -11.29 17.99
N TRP A 62 7.18 -10.96 18.71
CA TRP A 62 5.85 -11.50 18.43
C TRP A 62 5.11 -10.67 17.39
N HIS A 63 4.49 -11.37 16.45
CA HIS A 63 3.52 -10.79 15.52
C HIS A 63 2.12 -11.04 16.03
N LEU A 64 1.42 -9.97 16.42
CA LEU A 64 0.05 -10.04 16.90
C LEU A 64 -0.90 -9.49 15.82
N PRO A 65 -1.71 -10.33 15.17
CA PRO A 65 -2.73 -9.85 14.24
C PRO A 65 -3.78 -9.02 14.99
N THR A 66 -3.94 -7.76 14.64
CA THR A 66 -4.87 -6.82 15.30
C THR A 66 -6.03 -6.42 14.42
N THR A 67 -5.78 -6.17 13.13
CA THR A 67 -6.82 -5.80 12.17
C THR A 67 -6.57 -6.47 10.83
N ILE A 68 -7.62 -6.59 10.01
CA ILE A 68 -7.56 -7.01 8.63
C ILE A 68 -8.26 -5.93 7.81
N GLY A 69 -7.53 -5.32 6.87
CA GLY A 69 -8.06 -4.35 5.91
C GLY A 69 -7.77 -4.80 4.47
N PRO A 70 -8.75 -4.75 3.57
CA PRO A 70 -8.49 -5.02 2.16
C PRO A 70 -7.69 -3.88 1.53
N VAL A 71 -6.84 -4.22 0.56
CA VAL A 71 -6.22 -3.26 -0.34
C VAL A 71 -7.17 -3.02 -1.51
N ALA A 72 -7.55 -1.77 -1.70
CA ALA A 72 -8.40 -1.32 -2.79
C ALA A 72 -7.55 -0.72 -3.92
N ILE A 73 -8.11 -0.71 -5.13
CA ILE A 73 -7.63 0.07 -6.26
C ILE A 73 -8.52 1.30 -6.37
N ALA A 74 -7.97 2.45 -6.02
CA ALA A 74 -8.64 3.74 -6.14
C ALA A 74 -8.22 4.43 -7.44
N TYR A 75 -9.17 5.05 -8.13
CA TYR A 75 -8.92 5.77 -9.38
C TYR A 75 -9.85 6.98 -9.50
N ASN A 76 -9.46 7.93 -10.34
CA ASN A 76 -10.25 9.14 -10.59
C ASN A 76 -10.62 9.25 -12.08
N LEU A 77 -11.84 8.84 -12.41
CA LEU A 77 -12.46 8.94 -13.74
C LEU A 77 -13.83 9.63 -13.68
N GLY A 78 -14.05 10.47 -12.68
CA GLY A 78 -15.37 11.04 -12.41
C GLY A 78 -16.40 9.93 -12.13
N ASP A 79 -17.54 9.96 -12.83
CA ASP A 79 -18.63 9.00 -12.64
C ASP A 79 -18.45 7.69 -13.44
N THR A 80 -17.29 7.48 -14.09
CA THR A 80 -17.05 6.28 -14.90
C THR A 80 -16.61 5.12 -14.02
N GLU A 81 -17.46 4.11 -13.90
CA GLU A 81 -17.13 2.86 -13.21
C GLU A 81 -16.44 1.89 -14.18
N ILE A 82 -15.36 1.24 -13.72
CA ILE A 82 -14.58 0.29 -14.51
C ILE A 82 -14.29 -1.00 -13.77
N ASN A 83 -14.11 -2.06 -14.54
CA ASN A 83 -13.56 -3.32 -14.09
C ASN A 83 -12.14 -3.48 -14.64
N LEU A 84 -11.23 -4.00 -13.83
CA LEU A 84 -9.87 -4.31 -14.25
C LEU A 84 -9.56 -5.77 -13.91
N SER A 85 -9.27 -6.57 -14.93
CA SER A 85 -8.70 -7.89 -14.69
C SER A 85 -7.31 -7.73 -14.04
N THR A 86 -6.89 -8.73 -13.26
CA THR A 86 -5.57 -8.70 -12.60
C THR A 86 -4.43 -8.53 -13.61
N LYS A 87 -4.59 -9.05 -14.81
CA LYS A 87 -3.63 -8.94 -15.90
C LYS A 87 -3.56 -7.51 -16.46
N THR A 88 -4.70 -6.87 -16.65
CA THR A 88 -4.80 -5.46 -17.06
C THR A 88 -4.21 -4.56 -15.99
N LEU A 89 -4.57 -4.79 -14.73
CA LEU A 89 -4.03 -4.06 -13.59
C LEU A 89 -2.50 -4.13 -13.52
N GLY A 90 -1.92 -5.34 -13.62
CA GLY A 90 -0.46 -5.50 -13.62
C GLY A 90 0.23 -4.73 -14.75
N LYS A 91 -0.37 -4.68 -15.94
CA LYS A 91 0.16 -3.90 -17.07
C LYS A 91 0.10 -2.39 -16.86
N ILE A 92 -0.95 -1.90 -16.19
CA ILE A 92 -1.05 -0.49 -15.82
C ILE A 92 0.10 -0.12 -14.88
N PHE A 93 0.30 -0.88 -13.80
CA PHE A 93 1.35 -0.61 -12.82
C PHE A 93 2.78 -0.86 -13.34
N LYS A 94 2.94 -1.56 -14.46
CA LYS A 94 4.21 -1.65 -15.21
C LYS A 94 4.41 -0.51 -16.22
N GLY A 95 3.39 0.34 -16.46
CA GLY A 95 3.42 1.37 -17.48
C GLY A 95 3.32 0.86 -18.91
N GLU A 96 2.88 -0.38 -19.10
CA GLU A 96 2.61 -0.96 -20.44
C GLU A 96 1.29 -0.43 -21.00
N ILE A 97 0.28 -0.20 -20.16
CA ILE A 97 -0.98 0.46 -20.50
C ILE A 97 -0.92 1.88 -19.95
N LYS A 98 -1.07 2.86 -20.83
CA LYS A 98 -0.90 4.29 -20.51
C LYS A 98 -2.16 5.12 -20.68
N LYS A 99 -3.23 4.55 -21.24
CA LYS A 99 -4.49 5.25 -21.49
C LYS A 99 -5.67 4.43 -21.00
N TRP A 100 -6.68 5.12 -20.49
CA TRP A 100 -7.89 4.48 -19.99
C TRP A 100 -8.73 3.81 -21.09
N ASN A 101 -8.66 4.28 -22.33
CA ASN A 101 -9.33 3.64 -23.48
C ASN A 101 -8.48 2.56 -24.17
N ASP A 102 -7.45 2.02 -23.51
CA ASP A 102 -6.66 0.90 -24.05
C ASP A 102 -7.56 -0.33 -24.31
N LYS A 103 -7.20 -1.10 -25.32
CA LYS A 103 -7.94 -2.29 -25.74
C LYS A 103 -8.10 -3.33 -24.65
N ALA A 104 -7.12 -3.46 -23.74
CA ALA A 104 -7.20 -4.41 -22.64
C ALA A 104 -8.24 -3.96 -21.61
N ILE A 105 -8.29 -2.65 -21.30
CA ILE A 105 -9.31 -2.09 -20.40
C ILE A 105 -10.69 -2.17 -21.08
N ALA A 106 -10.78 -1.86 -22.36
CA ALA A 106 -12.05 -1.97 -23.12
C ALA A 106 -12.60 -3.41 -23.16
N ALA A 107 -11.72 -4.40 -23.23
CA ALA A 107 -12.13 -5.82 -23.18
C ALA A 107 -12.66 -6.24 -21.81
N ASP A 108 -12.18 -5.62 -20.73
CA ASP A 108 -12.69 -5.84 -19.36
C ASP A 108 -14.01 -5.09 -19.11
N ASN A 109 -14.43 -4.16 -20.03
CA ASN A 109 -15.55 -3.21 -19.84
C ASN A 109 -16.40 -3.07 -21.12
N GLU A 110 -16.87 -4.18 -21.67
CA GLU A 110 -17.69 -4.16 -22.90
C GLU A 110 -18.93 -3.24 -22.75
N GLY A 111 -19.08 -2.30 -23.69
CA GLY A 111 -20.20 -1.37 -23.71
C GLY A 111 -20.01 -0.10 -22.86
N THR A 112 -18.89 0.05 -22.17
CA THR A 112 -18.55 1.26 -21.42
C THR A 112 -17.81 2.24 -22.34
N ASP A 113 -18.21 3.51 -22.33
CA ASP A 113 -17.50 4.59 -23.05
C ASP A 113 -16.28 5.04 -22.20
N LEU A 114 -15.11 4.53 -22.54
CA LEU A 114 -13.87 4.80 -21.83
C LEU A 114 -13.23 6.10 -22.33
N PRO A 115 -12.81 7.00 -21.43
CA PRO A 115 -12.23 8.28 -21.81
C PRO A 115 -10.85 8.12 -22.44
N ASP A 116 -10.54 8.93 -23.45
CA ASP A 116 -9.18 9.08 -24.01
C ASP A 116 -8.32 9.95 -23.08
N LYS A 117 -7.98 9.39 -21.90
CA LYS A 117 -7.17 10.02 -20.88
C LYS A 117 -5.92 9.20 -20.61
N ASP A 118 -4.83 9.88 -20.26
CA ASP A 118 -3.62 9.21 -19.78
C ASP A 118 -3.84 8.67 -18.36
N ILE A 119 -3.19 7.54 -18.07
CA ILE A 119 -3.19 6.94 -16.74
C ILE A 119 -1.98 7.49 -15.97
N THR A 120 -2.24 8.14 -14.84
CA THR A 120 -1.21 8.54 -13.88
C THR A 120 -1.19 7.57 -12.72
N VAL A 121 -0.17 6.72 -12.64
CA VAL A 121 0.01 5.80 -11.51
C VAL A 121 0.56 6.58 -10.31
N ILE A 122 -0.13 6.49 -9.17
CA ILE A 122 0.37 7.04 -7.90
C ILE A 122 0.78 5.86 -7.02
N PHE A 123 2.00 5.92 -6.47
CA PHE A 123 2.53 4.85 -5.63
C PHE A 123 3.08 5.39 -4.30
N ARG A 124 3.26 4.52 -3.31
CA ARG A 124 3.85 4.88 -2.01
C ARG A 124 5.34 5.14 -2.16
N SER A 125 5.77 6.37 -1.85
CA SER A 125 7.19 6.76 -1.85
C SER A 125 7.93 6.35 -0.57
N ASP A 126 7.20 6.02 0.49
CA ASP A 126 7.72 5.48 1.74
C ASP A 126 7.76 3.94 1.73
N GLU A 127 8.48 3.36 2.69
CA GLU A 127 8.50 1.91 2.90
C GLU A 127 7.18 1.41 3.50
N SER A 128 6.33 0.84 2.65
CA SER A 128 4.95 0.51 2.95
C SER A 128 4.68 -1.00 2.94
N GLY A 129 4.08 -1.49 4.02
CA GLY A 129 3.55 -2.86 4.06
C GLY A 129 2.42 -3.07 3.04
N THR A 130 1.61 -2.04 2.76
CA THR A 130 0.60 -2.08 1.69
C THR A 130 1.25 -2.30 0.32
N SER A 131 2.37 -1.61 0.03
CA SER A 131 3.18 -1.84 -1.18
C SER A 131 3.66 -3.28 -1.26
N ALA A 132 4.20 -3.82 -0.16
CA ALA A 132 4.69 -5.19 -0.11
C ALA A 132 3.57 -6.21 -0.43
N ASN A 133 2.39 -6.02 0.15
CA ASN A 133 1.24 -6.89 -0.09
C ASN A 133 0.70 -6.77 -1.51
N PHE A 134 0.61 -5.55 -2.05
CA PHE A 134 0.17 -5.33 -3.43
C PHE A 134 1.14 -5.95 -4.44
N GLN A 135 2.45 -5.83 -4.25
CA GLN A 135 3.46 -6.46 -5.10
C GLN A 135 3.39 -8.00 -5.04
N LYS A 136 3.17 -8.59 -3.85
CA LYS A 136 2.92 -10.03 -3.70
C LYS A 136 1.68 -10.48 -4.47
N PHE A 137 0.60 -9.70 -4.37
CA PHE A 137 -0.62 -9.95 -5.16
C PHE A 137 -0.35 -9.91 -6.65
N LEU A 138 0.31 -8.86 -7.16
CA LEU A 138 0.64 -8.74 -8.58
C LEU A 138 1.51 -9.91 -9.06
N LYS A 139 2.53 -10.31 -8.28
CA LYS A 139 3.40 -11.46 -8.59
C LYS A 139 2.61 -12.76 -8.68
N ALA A 140 1.71 -13.01 -7.73
CA ALA A 140 0.88 -14.21 -7.71
C ALA A 140 -0.16 -14.23 -8.84
N ALA A 141 -0.78 -13.08 -9.15
CA ALA A 141 -1.88 -12.98 -10.08
C ALA A 141 -1.43 -12.87 -11.55
N THR A 142 -0.26 -12.28 -11.83
CA THR A 142 0.23 -12.08 -13.20
C THR A 142 1.34 -13.04 -13.60
N GLY A 143 2.13 -13.51 -12.64
CA GLY A 143 3.28 -14.40 -12.85
C GLY A 143 4.51 -13.72 -13.46
N ASP A 144 4.40 -12.43 -13.81
CA ASP A 144 5.46 -11.66 -14.50
C ASP A 144 5.82 -10.33 -13.81
N TRP A 145 5.33 -10.12 -12.58
CA TRP A 145 5.75 -9.02 -11.72
C TRP A 145 7.09 -9.37 -11.04
N ASN A 146 8.11 -8.53 -11.22
CA ASN A 146 9.50 -8.83 -10.85
C ASN A 146 10.03 -8.03 -9.66
N SER A 147 9.19 -7.21 -9.03
CA SER A 147 9.55 -6.45 -7.84
C SER A 147 8.87 -7.01 -6.59
N GLU A 148 9.45 -6.78 -5.43
CA GLU A 148 8.91 -7.18 -4.12
C GLU A 148 9.45 -6.26 -3.02
N GLY A 149 8.92 -6.41 -1.81
CA GLY A 149 9.34 -5.61 -0.67
C GLY A 149 8.46 -4.39 -0.41
N LYS A 150 8.87 -3.58 0.58
CA LYS A 150 8.13 -2.39 1.02
C LYS A 150 8.31 -1.20 0.08
N GLN A 151 9.39 -1.17 -0.70
CA GLN A 151 9.63 -0.16 -1.74
C GLN A 151 8.84 -0.51 -3.00
N PHE A 152 8.05 0.42 -3.52
CA PHE A 152 7.40 0.25 -4.82
C PHE A 152 8.34 0.75 -5.93
N PRO A 153 8.37 0.11 -7.13
CA PRO A 153 9.19 0.60 -8.24
C PRO A 153 8.81 2.03 -8.65
N ASP A 154 9.80 2.90 -8.76
CA ASP A 154 9.66 4.31 -9.15
C ASP A 154 9.79 4.57 -10.66
N SER A 155 9.86 3.50 -11.45
CA SER A 155 10.02 3.59 -12.92
C SER A 155 8.76 4.05 -13.66
N VAL A 156 7.60 4.02 -12.99
CA VAL A 156 6.29 4.39 -13.55
C VAL A 156 5.49 5.18 -12.53
N GLY A 157 5.00 6.36 -12.93
CA GLY A 157 4.11 7.17 -12.11
C GLY A 157 4.82 8.12 -11.15
N GLU A 158 4.09 8.56 -10.12
CA GLU A 158 4.52 9.56 -9.15
C GLU A 158 4.38 9.02 -7.72
N GLY A 159 5.37 9.34 -6.87
CA GLY A 159 5.38 8.89 -5.48
C GLY A 159 4.69 9.86 -4.53
N ALA A 160 3.85 9.32 -3.62
CA ALA A 160 3.27 10.08 -2.51
C ALA A 160 3.49 9.38 -1.17
N ASN A 161 3.63 10.16 -0.11
CA ASN A 161 3.91 9.64 1.22
C ASN A 161 2.64 9.24 1.96
N GLY A 162 2.60 8.03 2.49
CA GLY A 162 1.50 7.54 3.30
C GLY A 162 0.23 7.20 2.51
N SER A 163 -0.73 6.52 3.15
CA SER A 163 -2.01 6.15 2.54
C SER A 163 -2.86 7.37 2.23
N SER A 164 -2.92 8.37 3.11
CA SER A 164 -3.60 9.64 2.85
C SER A 164 -2.99 10.38 1.67
N GLY A 165 -1.65 10.44 1.58
CA GLY A 165 -0.98 11.14 0.48
C GLY A 165 -1.28 10.55 -0.90
N VAL A 166 -1.33 9.23 -1.05
CA VAL A 166 -1.71 8.60 -2.34
C VAL A 166 -3.20 8.79 -2.64
N ALA A 167 -4.08 8.73 -1.62
CA ALA A 167 -5.52 8.97 -1.79
C ALA A 167 -5.80 10.41 -2.24
N ASP A 168 -5.20 11.41 -1.56
CA ASP A 168 -5.34 12.83 -1.89
C ASP A 168 -4.85 13.13 -3.31
N GLN A 169 -3.72 12.54 -3.73
CA GLN A 169 -3.22 12.73 -5.10
C GLN A 169 -4.16 12.14 -6.14
N VAL A 170 -4.67 10.93 -5.92
CA VAL A 170 -5.65 10.34 -6.85
C VAL A 170 -6.91 11.17 -6.92
N ALA A 171 -7.43 11.64 -5.81
CA ALA A 171 -8.62 12.51 -5.80
C ALA A 171 -8.41 13.81 -6.59
N SER A 172 -7.18 14.35 -6.60
CA SER A 172 -6.86 15.63 -7.25
C SER A 172 -6.45 15.52 -8.72
N ILE A 173 -6.02 14.35 -9.19
CA ILE A 173 -5.48 14.14 -10.54
C ILE A 173 -6.47 13.33 -11.37
N ASP A 174 -7.08 13.95 -12.36
CA ASP A 174 -7.98 13.27 -13.30
C ASP A 174 -7.21 12.19 -14.11
N GLY A 175 -7.71 10.97 -14.12
CA GLY A 175 -7.04 9.81 -14.72
C GLY A 175 -6.02 9.12 -13.82
N ALA A 176 -5.88 9.52 -12.57
CA ALA A 176 -4.96 8.83 -11.64
C ALA A 176 -5.51 7.49 -11.14
N ILE A 177 -4.57 6.60 -10.75
CA ILE A 177 -4.85 5.30 -10.15
C ILE A 177 -3.81 4.97 -9.08
N THR A 178 -4.23 4.37 -7.98
CA THR A 178 -3.36 3.86 -6.92
C THR A 178 -3.86 2.56 -6.32
N TYR A 179 -3.03 1.94 -5.49
CA TYR A 179 -3.40 0.94 -4.50
C TYR A 179 -3.35 1.58 -3.12
N VAL A 180 -4.34 1.36 -2.30
CA VAL A 180 -4.45 1.94 -0.96
C VAL A 180 -5.29 1.02 -0.07
N GLU A 181 -5.12 1.11 1.23
CA GLU A 181 -6.01 0.43 2.17
C GLU A 181 -7.43 1.01 2.04
N ALA A 182 -8.46 0.13 2.01
CA ALA A 182 -9.81 0.50 1.59
C ALA A 182 -10.42 1.65 2.42
N GLY A 183 -10.07 1.80 3.70
CA GLY A 183 -10.54 2.91 4.53
C GLY A 183 -10.11 4.30 4.04
N PHE A 184 -9.16 4.39 3.12
CA PHE A 184 -8.74 5.64 2.46
C PHE A 184 -9.31 5.81 1.05
N ALA A 185 -9.90 4.77 0.48
CA ALA A 185 -10.45 4.82 -0.88
C ALA A 185 -11.83 5.50 -0.96
N ASP A 186 -12.54 5.57 0.17
CA ASP A 186 -13.90 6.14 0.28
C ASP A 186 -13.93 7.60 0.75
N GLN A 187 -12.81 8.33 0.69
CA GLN A 187 -12.67 9.71 1.18
C GLN A 187 -12.87 10.74 0.08
#